data_8976c461fe2ba8ed7fe98ec198078768
#
_entry.id   8976c461fe2ba8ed7fe98ec198078768
#
_cell.length_a   1.000
_cell.length_b   1.000
_cell.length_c   1.000
_cell.angle_alpha   90.00
_cell.angle_beta   90.00
_cell.angle_gamma   90.00
#
_symmetry.space_group_name_H-M   'P 1'
#
loop_
_entity.id
_entity.type
_entity.pdbx_description
1 polymer ?
#
loop_
_entity_poly.entity_id
_entity_poly.type
_entity_poly.pdbx_seq_one_letter_code
_entity_poly.pdbx_strand_id
1 'polypeptide(L)'
;MKLVDKAMKKEDTSEQGRIVTELMQHLHGCKNNCDVFFGRTDELKQAEAYIRGPSNKPFVLYGAGGSGKSSMLSMTALKSVKEWTPDGNPILFVRFCGTTPNSASLGPLLKSICQQISYTFLLPFDDIPDDTVPVTAFLKELLNLATKERPLLIFFDSIDELTGSQDSNKMSWLPLKLPPHCKLVVSITCEQGKPDTLETLESLKTMIDDDSLFLEVTALGKELGWTVMKLWMKSAGRALNNYQWRVVANAFDHCTLPIFCKLVFQEVCRWKSYFEPELTVIRHTVMDSVFQLFERVENKHGYNG
;
A
#
# COMPACT_ATOMS: atom_id res chain seq x y z
N MET A 1 -4.10 -10.34 17.58
CA MET A 1 -4.06 -9.15 18.44
C MET A 1 -3.24 -9.38 19.72
N LYS A 2 -3.59 -10.30 20.63
CA LYS A 2 -2.83 -10.47 21.92
C LYS A 2 -1.34 -10.82 21.77
N LEU A 3 -0.90 -11.50 20.72
CA LEU A 3 0.52 -11.83 20.48
C LEU A 3 1.32 -10.62 19.97
N VAL A 4 0.71 -9.78 19.12
CA VAL A 4 1.31 -8.53 18.63
C VAL A 4 1.48 -7.53 19.77
N ASP A 5 0.43 -7.33 20.59
CA ASP A 5 0.47 -6.46 21.76
C ASP A 5 1.50 -6.93 22.80
N LYS A 6 1.76 -8.24 22.89
CA LYS A 6 2.75 -8.82 23.79
C LYS A 6 4.18 -8.69 23.27
N ALA A 7 4.38 -8.76 21.96
CA ALA A 7 5.68 -8.51 21.30
C ALA A 7 6.08 -7.04 21.36
N MET A 8 5.11 -6.11 21.20
CA MET A 8 5.36 -4.67 21.31
C MET A 8 5.61 -4.16 22.74
N LYS A 9 5.29 -4.95 23.77
CA LYS A 9 5.51 -4.57 25.18
C LYS A 9 6.90 -4.88 25.74
N LYS A 10 7.74 -5.62 25.01
CA LYS A 10 9.18 -5.75 25.28
C LYS A 10 9.90 -5.13 24.09
N GLU A 11 10.39 -3.92 24.22
CA GLU A 11 11.37 -3.36 23.30
C GLU A 11 12.63 -4.23 23.38
N ASP A 12 12.71 -5.22 22.49
CA ASP A 12 13.94 -5.93 22.23
C ASP A 12 14.82 -5.00 21.40
N THR A 13 15.78 -4.37 22.08
CA THR A 13 16.72 -3.41 21.48
C THR A 13 17.82 -4.09 20.65
N SER A 14 17.82 -5.43 20.59
CA SER A 14 18.73 -6.17 19.71
C SER A 14 18.45 -5.84 18.22
N GLU A 15 19.42 -6.04 17.37
CA GLU A 15 19.26 -5.83 15.93
C GLU A 15 18.13 -6.71 15.36
N GLN A 16 18.03 -7.95 15.81
CA GLN A 16 16.95 -8.87 15.45
C GLN A 16 15.58 -8.37 15.93
N GLY A 17 15.50 -7.83 17.14
CA GLY A 17 14.27 -7.25 17.68
C GLY A 17 13.78 -6.04 16.86
N ARG A 18 14.69 -5.20 16.38
CA ARG A 18 14.36 -4.06 15.50
C ARG A 18 13.80 -4.52 14.16
N ILE A 19 14.42 -5.54 13.53
CA ILE A 19 13.94 -6.13 12.27
C ILE A 19 12.52 -6.67 12.44
N VAL A 20 12.29 -7.45 13.51
CA VAL A 20 10.97 -8.02 13.79
C VAL A 20 9.93 -6.93 14.05
N THR A 21 10.27 -5.89 14.79
CA THR A 21 9.37 -4.76 15.08
C THR A 21 8.95 -4.06 13.79
N GLU A 22 9.91 -3.74 12.92
CA GLU A 22 9.61 -3.10 11.64
C GLU A 22 8.76 -3.99 10.73
N LEU A 23 9.10 -5.27 10.63
CA LEU A 23 8.30 -6.24 9.88
C LEU A 23 6.85 -6.27 10.38
N MET A 24 6.65 -6.31 11.70
CA MET A 24 5.32 -6.32 12.30
C MET A 24 4.52 -5.05 12.02
N GLN A 25 5.17 -3.87 11.98
CA GLN A 25 4.52 -2.61 11.62
C GLN A 25 3.98 -2.66 10.18
N HIS A 26 4.80 -3.09 9.22
CA HIS A 26 4.37 -3.22 7.83
C HIS A 26 3.29 -4.29 7.64
N LEU A 27 3.40 -5.44 8.29
CA LEU A 27 2.37 -6.49 8.23
C LEU A 27 1.04 -6.04 8.87
N HIS A 28 1.09 -5.25 9.94
CA HIS A 28 -0.10 -4.66 10.53
C HIS A 28 -0.76 -3.67 9.58
N GLY A 29 0.01 -2.78 8.93
CA GLY A 29 -0.48 -1.89 7.89
C GLY A 29 -1.12 -2.65 6.72
N CYS A 30 -0.45 -3.71 6.26
CA CYS A 30 -0.96 -4.60 5.21
C CYS A 30 -2.31 -5.21 5.60
N LYS A 31 -2.43 -5.75 6.80
CA LYS A 31 -3.68 -6.31 7.31
C LYS A 31 -4.81 -5.27 7.35
N ASN A 32 -4.54 -4.09 7.89
CA ASN A 32 -5.54 -3.01 7.97
C ASN A 32 -6.04 -2.58 6.59
N ASN A 33 -5.18 -2.58 5.58
CA ASN A 33 -5.55 -2.29 4.20
C ASN A 33 -6.43 -3.40 3.59
N CYS A 34 -6.18 -4.67 3.94
CA CYS A 34 -6.98 -5.80 3.50
C CYS A 34 -8.37 -5.81 4.14
N ASP A 35 -8.49 -5.43 5.40
CA ASP A 35 -9.76 -5.47 6.16
C ASP A 35 -10.85 -4.55 5.56
N VAL A 36 -10.44 -3.53 4.81
CA VAL A 36 -11.36 -2.56 4.15
C VAL A 36 -11.46 -2.75 2.64
N PHE A 37 -10.81 -3.77 2.09
CA PHE A 37 -10.75 -4.00 0.64
C PHE A 37 -11.99 -4.73 0.14
N PHE A 38 -12.63 -4.19 -0.91
CA PHE A 38 -13.77 -4.81 -1.58
C PHE A 38 -13.73 -4.57 -3.10
N GLY A 39 -14.20 -5.57 -3.85
CA GLY A 39 -14.31 -5.51 -5.30
C GLY A 39 -12.97 -5.67 -6.01
N ARG A 40 -12.79 -4.98 -7.13
CA ARG A 40 -11.57 -4.98 -7.95
C ARG A 40 -11.15 -6.38 -8.41
N THR A 41 -12.16 -7.17 -8.79
CA THR A 41 -11.94 -8.58 -9.16
C THR A 41 -11.05 -8.72 -10.39
N ASP A 42 -11.19 -7.83 -11.36
CA ASP A 42 -10.43 -7.91 -12.61
C ASP A 42 -8.99 -7.43 -12.43
N GLU A 43 -8.78 -6.40 -11.61
CA GLU A 43 -7.44 -5.98 -11.20
C GLU A 43 -6.72 -7.08 -10.41
N LEU A 44 -7.43 -7.78 -9.50
CA LEU A 44 -6.87 -8.93 -8.79
C LEU A 44 -6.52 -10.09 -9.71
N LYS A 45 -7.32 -10.37 -10.76
CA LYS A 45 -6.98 -11.40 -11.76
C LYS A 45 -5.71 -11.06 -12.53
N GLN A 46 -5.48 -9.79 -12.87
CA GLN A 46 -4.25 -9.36 -13.53
C GLN A 46 -3.05 -9.55 -12.60
N ALA A 47 -3.17 -9.16 -11.33
CA ALA A 47 -2.13 -9.38 -10.34
C ALA A 47 -1.86 -10.88 -10.11
N GLU A 48 -2.89 -11.73 -10.06
CA GLU A 48 -2.76 -13.18 -9.99
C GLU A 48 -2.03 -13.75 -11.20
N ALA A 49 -2.39 -13.31 -12.40
CA ALA A 49 -1.74 -13.72 -13.64
C ALA A 49 -0.24 -13.39 -13.64
N TYR A 50 0.14 -12.23 -13.09
CA TYR A 50 1.54 -11.87 -12.90
C TYR A 50 2.24 -12.79 -11.88
N ILE A 51 1.66 -13.00 -10.70
CA ILE A 51 2.28 -13.82 -9.64
C ILE A 51 2.49 -15.26 -10.10
N ARG A 52 1.50 -15.85 -10.79
CA ARG A 52 1.56 -17.23 -11.31
C ARG A 52 2.32 -17.34 -12.63
N GLY A 53 2.45 -16.24 -13.34
CA GLY A 53 3.04 -16.19 -14.69
C GLY A 53 4.58 -16.27 -14.70
N PRO A 54 5.16 -16.42 -15.88
CA PRO A 54 6.61 -16.58 -16.05
C PRO A 54 7.40 -15.25 -16.00
N SER A 55 6.73 -14.09 -15.94
CA SER A 55 7.42 -12.80 -16.01
C SER A 55 8.46 -12.67 -14.90
N ASN A 56 9.64 -12.21 -15.28
CA ASN A 56 10.77 -11.91 -14.40
C ASN A 56 11.06 -10.41 -14.30
N LYS A 57 10.10 -9.57 -14.63
CA LYS A 57 10.15 -8.11 -14.51
C LYS A 57 9.22 -7.65 -13.39
N PRO A 58 9.40 -6.46 -12.80
CA PRO A 58 8.48 -5.90 -11.80
C PRO A 58 7.08 -5.64 -12.36
N PHE A 59 6.06 -5.80 -11.50
CA PHE A 59 4.69 -5.39 -11.77
C PHE A 59 4.40 -4.06 -11.09
N VAL A 60 3.85 -3.10 -11.82
CA VAL A 60 3.69 -1.71 -11.36
C VAL A 60 2.21 -1.38 -11.20
N LEU A 61 1.81 -1.05 -9.98
CA LEU A 61 0.51 -0.43 -9.68
C LEU A 61 0.66 1.08 -9.74
N TYR A 62 -0.14 1.77 -10.53
CA TYR A 62 -0.09 3.23 -10.61
C TYR A 62 -1.49 3.85 -10.55
N GLY A 63 -1.58 5.14 -10.22
CA GLY A 63 -2.85 5.87 -10.16
C GLY A 63 -2.82 7.03 -9.19
N ALA A 64 -3.90 7.78 -9.13
CA ALA A 64 -4.00 8.98 -8.32
C ALA A 64 -3.83 8.71 -6.81
N GLY A 65 -3.45 9.73 -6.05
CA GLY A 65 -3.46 9.69 -4.60
C GLY A 65 -4.83 9.29 -4.06
N GLY A 66 -4.88 8.32 -3.12
CA GLY A 66 -6.14 7.85 -2.54
C GLY A 66 -6.96 6.89 -3.43
N SER A 67 -6.47 6.48 -4.61
CA SER A 67 -7.14 5.52 -5.49
C SER A 67 -7.21 4.09 -4.94
N GLY A 68 -6.44 3.78 -3.89
CA GLY A 68 -6.44 2.48 -3.23
C GLY A 68 -5.31 1.55 -3.65
N LYS A 69 -4.19 2.08 -4.19
CA LYS A 69 -2.98 1.31 -4.56
C LYS A 69 -2.45 0.48 -3.39
N SER A 70 -2.30 1.09 -2.21
CA SER A 70 -1.82 0.40 -1.00
C SER A 70 -2.73 -0.75 -0.58
N SER A 71 -4.05 -0.60 -0.72
CA SER A 71 -5.01 -1.67 -0.44
C SER A 71 -4.96 -2.77 -1.50
N MET A 72 -4.78 -2.41 -2.78
CA MET A 72 -4.61 -3.36 -3.89
C MET A 72 -3.31 -4.16 -3.72
N LEU A 73 -2.19 -3.49 -3.42
CA LEU A 73 -0.90 -4.11 -3.14
C LEU A 73 -0.99 -5.05 -1.94
N SER A 74 -1.62 -4.63 -0.84
CA SER A 74 -1.80 -5.43 0.36
C SER A 74 -2.64 -6.68 0.11
N MET A 75 -3.74 -6.55 -0.63
CA MET A 75 -4.59 -7.69 -0.99
C MET A 75 -3.87 -8.66 -1.94
N THR A 76 -3.10 -8.15 -2.89
CA THR A 76 -2.23 -8.94 -3.77
C THR A 76 -1.21 -9.73 -2.95
N ALA A 77 -0.54 -9.09 -1.99
CA ALA A 77 0.41 -9.74 -1.08
C ALA A 77 -0.24 -10.87 -0.28
N LEU A 78 -1.40 -10.60 0.33
CA LEU A 78 -2.16 -11.57 1.12
C LEU A 78 -2.57 -12.80 0.29
N LYS A 79 -3.14 -12.58 -0.89
CA LYS A 79 -3.58 -13.64 -1.79
C LYS A 79 -2.42 -14.43 -2.39
N SER A 80 -1.31 -13.76 -2.69
CA SER A 80 -0.11 -14.42 -3.19
C SER A 80 0.39 -15.49 -2.22
N VAL A 81 0.38 -15.20 -0.93
CA VAL A 81 0.82 -16.16 0.10
C VAL A 81 -0.23 -17.24 0.37
N LYS A 82 -1.52 -16.86 0.42
CA LYS A 82 -2.58 -17.78 0.85
C LYS A 82 -3.15 -18.65 -0.26
N GLU A 83 -3.21 -18.11 -1.49
CA GLU A 83 -4.01 -18.71 -2.56
C GLU A 83 -3.19 -18.95 -3.85
N TRP A 84 -2.24 -18.06 -4.17
CA TRP A 84 -1.62 -18.05 -5.50
C TRP A 84 -0.29 -18.81 -5.59
N THR A 85 0.34 -19.11 -4.45
CA THR A 85 1.56 -19.94 -4.35
C THR A 85 1.35 -21.13 -3.42
N PRO A 86 0.39 -22.04 -3.74
CA PRO A 86 0.01 -23.12 -2.83
C PRO A 86 1.10 -24.21 -2.68
N ASP A 87 1.95 -24.37 -3.69
CA ASP A 87 2.97 -25.44 -3.73
C ASP A 87 4.29 -25.04 -3.05
N GLY A 88 4.39 -23.81 -2.57
CA GLY A 88 5.59 -23.27 -1.93
C GLY A 88 5.32 -22.76 -0.52
N ASN A 89 6.41 -22.48 0.20
CA ASN A 89 6.38 -21.72 1.44
C ASN A 89 6.93 -20.30 1.16
N PRO A 90 6.11 -19.41 0.58
CA PRO A 90 6.59 -18.10 0.11
C PRO A 90 7.05 -17.23 1.26
N ILE A 91 8.16 -16.53 1.04
CA ILE A 91 8.69 -15.54 1.97
C ILE A 91 8.20 -14.17 1.50
N LEU A 92 7.46 -13.50 2.37
CA LEU A 92 6.82 -12.22 2.08
C LEU A 92 7.65 -11.04 2.60
N PHE A 93 7.91 -10.10 1.72
CA PHE A 93 8.49 -8.79 2.03
C PHE A 93 7.48 -7.71 1.66
N VAL A 94 6.98 -6.97 2.64
CA VAL A 94 6.09 -5.82 2.41
C VAL A 94 6.72 -4.59 3.04
N ARG A 95 6.80 -3.49 2.29
CA ARG A 95 7.23 -2.19 2.79
C ARG A 95 6.30 -1.11 2.27
N PHE A 96 5.77 -0.32 3.19
CA PHE A 96 5.07 0.93 2.89
C PHE A 96 6.10 2.05 3.04
N CYS A 97 6.57 2.61 1.92
CA CYS A 97 7.58 3.67 1.93
C CYS A 97 7.06 4.89 2.67
N GLY A 98 7.94 5.59 3.38
CA GLY A 98 7.59 6.77 4.18
C GLY A 98 6.89 6.49 5.53
N THR A 99 6.56 5.23 5.87
CA THR A 99 5.78 4.94 7.09
C THR A 99 6.63 4.59 8.32
N THR A 100 7.86 4.18 8.12
CA THR A 100 8.83 3.90 9.19
C THR A 100 10.15 4.61 8.89
N PRO A 101 11.01 4.86 9.91
CA PRO A 101 12.32 5.48 9.67
C PRO A 101 13.16 4.72 8.63
N ASN A 102 13.14 3.39 8.65
CA ASN A 102 13.90 2.58 7.70
C ASN A 102 13.25 2.49 6.31
N SER A 103 11.97 2.84 6.17
CA SER A 103 11.28 2.86 4.88
C SER A 103 11.12 4.25 4.26
N ALA A 104 11.66 5.30 4.91
CA ALA A 104 11.56 6.68 4.44
C ALA A 104 12.63 7.03 3.40
N SER A 105 13.79 6.35 3.41
CA SER A 105 14.88 6.61 2.48
C SER A 105 15.45 5.32 1.90
N LEU A 106 16.05 5.43 0.72
CA LEU A 106 16.44 4.27 -0.10
C LEU A 106 17.46 3.36 0.60
N GLY A 107 18.56 3.91 1.11
CA GLY A 107 19.62 3.12 1.73
C GLY A 107 19.13 2.27 2.92
N PRO A 108 18.51 2.88 3.94
CA PRO A 108 17.88 2.15 5.06
C PRO A 108 16.84 1.12 4.63
N LEU A 109 16.00 1.44 3.63
CA LEU A 109 15.03 0.49 3.09
C LEU A 109 15.71 -0.77 2.54
N LEU A 110 16.70 -0.60 1.67
CA LEU A 110 17.42 -1.72 1.07
C LEU A 110 18.16 -2.55 2.14
N LYS A 111 18.80 -1.87 3.10
CA LYS A 111 19.48 -2.53 4.22
C LYS A 111 18.51 -3.35 5.07
N SER A 112 17.35 -2.79 5.43
CA SER A 112 16.29 -3.48 6.18
C SER A 112 15.79 -4.74 5.46
N ILE A 113 15.69 -4.69 4.14
CA ILE A 113 15.28 -5.86 3.35
C ILE A 113 16.38 -6.92 3.31
N CYS A 114 17.64 -6.51 3.08
CA CYS A 114 18.79 -7.42 3.14
C CYS A 114 18.88 -8.11 4.50
N GLN A 115 18.70 -7.37 5.60
CA GLN A 115 18.65 -7.91 6.96
C GLN A 115 17.52 -8.94 7.12
N GLN A 116 16.31 -8.64 6.63
CA GLN A 116 15.21 -9.60 6.69
C GLN A 116 15.48 -10.86 5.88
N ILE A 117 16.08 -10.74 4.68
CA ILE A 117 16.47 -11.90 3.87
C ILE A 117 17.54 -12.70 4.61
N SER A 118 18.60 -12.04 5.08
CA SER A 118 19.70 -12.69 5.81
C SER A 118 19.19 -13.42 7.05
N TYR A 119 18.30 -12.78 7.84
CA TYR A 119 17.65 -13.41 8.98
C TYR A 119 16.88 -14.67 8.59
N THR A 120 16.10 -14.59 7.49
CA THR A 120 15.26 -15.71 7.02
C THR A 120 16.07 -16.90 6.49
N PHE A 121 17.23 -16.63 5.91
CA PHE A 121 18.12 -17.64 5.35
C PHE A 121 19.31 -17.96 6.26
N LEU A 122 19.35 -17.43 7.49
CA LEU A 122 20.40 -17.63 8.49
C LEU A 122 21.80 -17.23 7.99
N LEU A 123 21.85 -16.10 7.26
CA LEU A 123 23.09 -15.49 6.79
C LEU A 123 23.61 -14.46 7.80
N PRO A 124 24.93 -14.20 7.86
CA PRO A 124 25.49 -13.17 8.73
C PRO A 124 25.05 -11.76 8.31
N PHE A 125 24.90 -10.85 9.28
CA PHE A 125 24.54 -9.45 9.03
C PHE A 125 25.75 -8.58 8.73
N ASP A 126 26.93 -8.96 9.18
CA ASP A 126 28.18 -8.21 9.03
C ASP A 126 28.57 -8.02 7.55
N ASP A 127 28.04 -8.86 6.66
CA ASP A 127 28.30 -8.78 5.21
C ASP A 127 27.40 -7.74 4.51
N ILE A 128 26.40 -7.15 5.21
CA ILE A 128 25.44 -6.21 4.61
C ILE A 128 26.08 -4.82 4.49
N PRO A 129 26.27 -4.28 3.27
CA PRO A 129 26.87 -2.96 3.09
C PRO A 129 26.01 -1.83 3.65
N ASP A 130 26.65 -0.75 4.08
CA ASP A 130 25.96 0.47 4.55
C ASP A 130 25.62 1.44 3.42
N ASP A 131 26.44 1.49 2.38
CA ASP A 131 26.26 2.41 1.25
C ASP A 131 25.21 1.94 0.25
N THR A 132 24.46 2.87 -0.33
CA THR A 132 23.30 2.59 -1.21
C THR A 132 23.68 1.77 -2.46
N VAL A 133 24.82 2.05 -3.10
CA VAL A 133 25.24 1.33 -4.31
C VAL A 133 25.64 -0.12 -4.01
N PRO A 134 26.55 -0.40 -3.06
CA PRO A 134 26.87 -1.77 -2.67
C PRO A 134 25.66 -2.55 -2.13
N VAL A 135 24.80 -1.95 -1.29
CA VAL A 135 23.63 -2.65 -0.75
C VAL A 135 22.60 -2.99 -1.84
N THR A 136 22.51 -2.15 -2.89
CA THR A 136 21.68 -2.45 -4.07
C THR A 136 22.19 -3.67 -4.83
N ALA A 137 23.50 -3.79 -5.01
CA ALA A 137 24.11 -4.95 -5.64
C ALA A 137 23.92 -6.21 -4.76
N PHE A 138 24.16 -6.08 -3.47
CA PHE A 138 23.98 -7.15 -2.50
C PHE A 138 22.55 -7.66 -2.44
N LEU A 139 21.54 -6.77 -2.47
CA LEU A 139 20.14 -7.17 -2.57
C LEU A 139 19.90 -8.04 -3.81
N LYS A 140 20.42 -7.63 -4.99
CA LYS A 140 20.25 -8.41 -6.23
C LYS A 140 20.88 -9.81 -6.12
N GLU A 141 21.98 -9.95 -5.40
CA GLU A 141 22.59 -11.26 -5.10
C GLU A 141 21.71 -12.10 -4.17
N LEU A 142 21.19 -11.50 -3.09
CA LEU A 142 20.30 -12.19 -2.15
C LEU A 142 19.00 -12.69 -2.81
N LEU A 143 18.50 -12.01 -3.83
CA LEU A 143 17.29 -12.49 -4.54
C LEU A 143 17.51 -13.85 -5.22
N ASN A 144 18.73 -14.25 -5.53
CA ASN A 144 19.05 -15.58 -6.10
C ASN A 144 18.85 -16.73 -5.09
N LEU A 145 18.58 -16.43 -3.82
CA LEU A 145 18.21 -17.44 -2.82
C LEU A 145 16.78 -17.96 -2.99
N ALA A 146 15.99 -17.32 -3.87
CA ALA A 146 14.65 -17.78 -4.19
C ALA A 146 14.68 -19.19 -4.82
N THR A 147 13.83 -20.08 -4.30
CA THR A 147 13.63 -21.43 -4.86
C THR A 147 12.16 -21.70 -5.08
N LYS A 148 11.83 -22.77 -5.78
CA LYS A 148 10.44 -23.17 -5.98
C LYS A 148 9.72 -23.46 -4.65
N GLU A 149 10.42 -24.03 -3.70
CA GLU A 149 9.90 -24.36 -2.35
C GLU A 149 9.81 -23.13 -1.46
N ARG A 150 10.67 -22.12 -1.70
CA ARG A 150 10.75 -20.87 -0.93
C ARG A 150 10.82 -19.67 -1.88
N PRO A 151 9.74 -19.37 -2.62
CA PRO A 151 9.72 -18.21 -3.51
C PRO A 151 9.75 -16.89 -2.72
N LEU A 152 10.40 -15.88 -3.27
CA LEU A 152 10.47 -14.54 -2.69
C LEU A 152 9.39 -13.64 -3.31
N LEU A 153 8.51 -13.11 -2.49
CA LEU A 153 7.43 -12.22 -2.89
C LEU A 153 7.64 -10.85 -2.25
N ILE A 154 7.95 -9.85 -3.07
CA ILE A 154 8.36 -8.52 -2.64
C ILE A 154 7.33 -7.49 -3.07
N PHE A 155 6.89 -6.66 -2.13
CA PHE A 155 5.86 -5.64 -2.32
C PHE A 155 6.33 -4.31 -1.74
N PHE A 156 6.51 -3.30 -2.59
CA PHE A 156 6.90 -1.96 -2.19
C PHE A 156 5.81 -0.96 -2.56
N ASP A 157 5.20 -0.36 -1.56
CA ASP A 157 4.18 0.67 -1.74
C ASP A 157 4.80 2.07 -1.77
N SER A 158 4.34 2.92 -2.70
CA SER A 158 4.74 4.33 -2.83
C SER A 158 6.26 4.52 -2.95
N ILE A 159 6.92 3.83 -3.89
CA ILE A 159 8.36 3.95 -4.09
C ILE A 159 8.80 5.34 -4.59
N ASP A 160 7.87 6.12 -5.11
CA ASP A 160 8.02 7.53 -5.50
C ASP A 160 8.21 8.47 -4.30
N GLU A 161 7.83 8.05 -3.08
CA GLU A 161 8.00 8.82 -1.84
C GLU A 161 9.38 8.62 -1.19
N LEU A 162 10.21 7.71 -1.70
CA LEU A 162 11.53 7.44 -1.12
C LEU A 162 12.47 8.63 -1.31
N THR A 163 13.03 9.12 -0.21
CA THR A 163 14.12 10.11 -0.24
C THR A 163 15.47 9.46 -0.57
N GLY A 164 16.41 10.25 -1.14
CA GLY A 164 17.72 9.71 -1.53
C GLY A 164 17.74 8.93 -2.86
N SER A 165 16.61 8.87 -3.57
CA SER A 165 16.51 8.35 -4.93
C SER A 165 16.61 9.44 -6.01
N GLN A 166 17.02 10.67 -5.62
CA GLN A 166 16.88 11.89 -6.44
C GLN A 166 17.99 12.12 -7.48
N ASP A 167 18.91 11.20 -7.65
CA ASP A 167 19.84 11.27 -8.77
C ASP A 167 19.10 11.01 -10.09
N SER A 168 19.67 11.51 -11.19
CA SER A 168 19.10 11.48 -12.56
C SER A 168 18.57 10.11 -13.05
N ASN A 169 18.76 9.06 -12.27
CA ASN A 169 18.22 7.70 -12.43
C ASN A 169 17.40 7.25 -11.22
N LYS A 170 16.34 7.96 -10.89
CA LYS A 170 15.46 7.76 -9.71
C LYS A 170 15.11 6.30 -9.41
N MET A 171 15.09 5.41 -10.41
CA MET A 171 14.66 4.00 -10.28
C MET A 171 15.77 2.99 -10.63
N SER A 172 17.04 3.41 -10.76
CA SER A 172 18.17 2.52 -11.11
C SER A 172 18.45 1.41 -10.09
N TRP A 173 18.03 1.63 -8.85
CA TRP A 173 18.13 0.66 -7.76
C TRP A 173 17.15 -0.53 -7.92
N LEU A 174 16.02 -0.31 -8.62
CA LEU A 174 14.98 -1.31 -8.78
C LEU A 174 15.51 -2.50 -9.62
N PRO A 175 15.37 -3.75 -9.18
CA PRO A 175 15.76 -4.90 -9.95
C PRO A 175 14.77 -5.13 -11.11
N LEU A 176 15.17 -4.72 -12.32
CA LEU A 176 14.33 -4.85 -13.53
C LEU A 176 14.29 -6.28 -14.07
N LYS A 177 15.25 -7.11 -13.71
CA LYS A 177 15.31 -8.53 -14.05
C LYS A 177 15.43 -9.33 -12.77
N LEU A 178 14.40 -10.07 -12.46
CA LEU A 178 14.30 -10.90 -11.25
C LEU A 178 14.83 -12.31 -11.54
N PRO A 179 15.47 -12.97 -10.58
CA PRO A 179 15.79 -14.39 -10.69
C PRO A 179 14.50 -15.24 -10.69
N PRO A 180 14.60 -16.52 -11.07
CA PRO A 180 13.47 -17.46 -10.98
C PRO A 180 12.89 -17.50 -9.56
N HIS A 181 11.58 -17.73 -9.45
CA HIS A 181 10.84 -17.79 -8.17
C HIS A 181 10.88 -16.51 -7.33
N CYS A 182 11.25 -15.38 -7.92
CA CYS A 182 11.17 -14.08 -7.31
C CYS A 182 10.11 -13.22 -8.02
N LYS A 183 9.25 -12.53 -7.26
CA LYS A 183 8.26 -11.59 -7.78
C LYS A 183 8.37 -10.27 -7.06
N LEU A 184 8.23 -9.18 -7.79
CA LEU A 184 8.29 -7.82 -7.27
C LEU A 184 7.08 -7.03 -7.77
N VAL A 185 6.30 -6.53 -6.84
CA VAL A 185 5.18 -5.61 -7.09
C VAL A 185 5.51 -4.27 -6.45
N VAL A 186 5.39 -3.21 -7.21
CA VAL A 186 5.63 -1.85 -6.72
C VAL A 186 4.42 -0.97 -6.96
N SER A 187 4.24 0.07 -6.16
CA SER A 187 3.25 1.10 -6.44
C SER A 187 3.88 2.48 -6.55
N ILE A 188 3.32 3.31 -7.43
CA ILE A 188 3.68 4.73 -7.62
C ILE A 188 2.43 5.59 -7.73
N THR A 189 2.54 6.84 -7.31
CA THR A 189 1.50 7.83 -7.55
C THR A 189 1.67 8.43 -8.96
N CYS A 190 0.55 8.55 -9.68
CA CYS A 190 0.49 9.21 -10.97
C CYS A 190 -0.77 10.08 -11.00
N GLU A 191 -0.60 11.39 -11.06
CA GLU A 191 -1.69 12.35 -11.03
C GLU A 191 -1.64 13.28 -12.25
N GLN A 192 -2.78 13.45 -12.90
CA GLN A 192 -2.92 14.44 -13.96
C GLN A 192 -2.65 15.85 -13.38
N GLY A 193 -1.81 16.62 -14.07
CA GLY A 193 -1.42 17.95 -13.62
C GLY A 193 -0.19 18.01 -12.70
N LYS A 194 0.41 16.87 -12.37
CA LYS A 194 1.71 16.76 -11.68
C LYS A 194 2.75 16.14 -12.61
N PRO A 195 3.53 16.95 -13.34
CA PRO A 195 4.49 16.45 -14.35
C PRO A 195 5.48 15.41 -13.81
N ASP A 196 6.01 15.65 -12.59
CA ASP A 196 7.02 14.77 -11.97
C ASP A 196 6.52 13.34 -11.76
N THR A 197 5.20 13.17 -11.48
CA THR A 197 4.60 11.84 -11.28
C THR A 197 4.41 11.10 -12.62
N LEU A 198 4.12 11.84 -13.67
CA LEU A 198 4.03 11.31 -15.04
C LEU A 198 5.41 10.89 -15.56
N GLU A 199 6.44 11.71 -15.33
CA GLU A 199 7.82 11.40 -15.71
C GLU A 199 8.31 10.10 -15.05
N THR A 200 7.99 9.89 -13.78
CA THR A 200 8.32 8.65 -13.08
C THR A 200 7.65 7.43 -13.71
N LEU A 201 6.38 7.53 -14.08
CA LEU A 201 5.66 6.45 -14.77
C LEU A 201 6.26 6.15 -16.15
N GLU A 202 6.51 7.17 -16.96
CA GLU A 202 7.11 7.01 -18.29
C GLU A 202 8.53 6.43 -18.23
N SER A 203 9.31 6.83 -17.24
CA SER A 203 10.63 6.24 -16.99
C SER A 203 10.54 4.75 -16.69
N LEU A 204 9.62 4.34 -15.80
CA LEU A 204 9.40 2.92 -15.50
C LEU A 204 8.89 2.15 -16.72
N LYS A 205 7.99 2.70 -17.52
CA LYS A 205 7.51 2.07 -18.76
C LYS A 205 8.66 1.85 -19.74
N THR A 206 9.52 2.85 -19.92
CA THR A 206 10.72 2.73 -20.78
C THR A 206 11.68 1.66 -20.26
N MET A 207 11.91 1.59 -18.95
CA MET A 207 12.85 0.64 -18.35
C MET A 207 12.33 -0.79 -18.35
N ILE A 208 11.04 -1.00 -18.10
CA ILE A 208 10.41 -2.33 -18.03
C ILE A 208 10.06 -2.83 -19.43
N ASP A 209 9.66 -1.94 -20.34
CA ASP A 209 9.35 -2.25 -21.75
C ASP A 209 8.38 -3.45 -21.89
N ASP A 210 7.24 -3.37 -21.17
CA ASP A 210 6.14 -4.34 -21.22
C ASP A 210 4.91 -3.74 -20.55
N ASP A 211 3.99 -3.22 -21.35
CA ASP A 211 2.78 -2.56 -20.86
C ASP A 211 1.84 -3.49 -20.08
N SER A 212 1.91 -4.80 -20.31
CA SER A 212 1.07 -5.77 -19.58
C SER A 212 1.40 -5.86 -18.08
N LEU A 213 2.56 -5.32 -17.68
CA LEU A 213 3.03 -5.28 -16.29
C LEU A 213 2.63 -4.01 -15.55
N PHE A 214 1.83 -3.15 -16.19
CA PHE A 214 1.33 -1.92 -15.59
C PHE A 214 -0.18 -2.00 -15.36
N LEU A 215 -0.59 -1.83 -14.11
CA LEU A 215 -2.00 -1.84 -13.72
C LEU A 215 -2.39 -0.48 -13.15
N GLU A 216 -3.31 0.20 -13.84
CA GLU A 216 -3.89 1.44 -13.33
C GLU A 216 -4.94 1.15 -12.25
N VAL A 217 -4.75 1.75 -11.09
CA VAL A 217 -5.71 1.68 -9.98
C VAL A 217 -6.54 2.97 -9.98
N THR A 218 -7.70 2.93 -10.60
CA THR A 218 -8.59 4.08 -10.76
C THR A 218 -9.50 4.30 -9.54
N ALA A 219 -10.33 5.33 -9.56
CA ALA A 219 -11.44 5.50 -8.60
C ALA A 219 -12.44 4.33 -8.70
N LEU A 220 -13.21 4.08 -7.64
CA LEU A 220 -14.16 2.96 -7.59
C LEU A 220 -15.31 3.06 -8.60
N GLY A 221 -15.65 4.29 -9.00
CA GLY A 221 -16.91 4.54 -9.69
C GLY A 221 -18.12 4.47 -8.75
N LYS A 222 -19.28 4.95 -9.23
CA LYS A 222 -20.47 5.09 -8.37
C LYS A 222 -20.98 3.75 -7.87
N GLU A 223 -21.11 2.76 -8.73
CA GLU A 223 -21.71 1.46 -8.39
C GLU A 223 -20.90 0.70 -7.34
N LEU A 224 -19.59 0.62 -7.55
CA LEU A 224 -18.70 -0.03 -6.59
C LEU A 224 -18.60 0.79 -5.31
N GLY A 225 -18.50 2.12 -5.38
CA GLY A 225 -18.51 3.01 -4.21
C GLY A 225 -19.77 2.81 -3.35
N TRP A 226 -20.95 2.69 -3.98
CA TRP A 226 -22.20 2.35 -3.31
C TRP A 226 -22.16 0.98 -2.63
N THR A 227 -21.66 -0.02 -3.32
CA THR A 227 -21.55 -1.38 -2.79
C THR A 227 -20.63 -1.41 -1.58
N VAL A 228 -19.46 -0.79 -1.68
CA VAL A 228 -18.49 -0.66 -0.58
C VAL A 228 -19.13 0.06 0.63
N MET A 229 -19.79 1.20 0.38
CA MET A 229 -20.44 1.96 1.44
C MET A 229 -21.50 1.16 2.17
N LYS A 230 -22.36 0.43 1.44
CA LYS A 230 -23.38 -0.45 2.05
C LYS A 230 -22.76 -1.57 2.88
N LEU A 231 -21.67 -2.17 2.40
CA LEU A 231 -20.96 -3.23 3.14
C LEU A 231 -20.33 -2.68 4.42
N TRP A 232 -19.69 -1.52 4.37
CA TRP A 232 -19.11 -0.89 5.56
C TRP A 232 -20.20 -0.49 6.58
N MET A 233 -21.33 0.09 6.12
CA MET A 233 -22.46 0.42 6.98
C MET A 233 -23.02 -0.82 7.67
N LYS A 234 -23.19 -1.93 6.92
CA LYS A 234 -23.65 -3.21 7.47
C LYS A 234 -22.67 -3.75 8.51
N SER A 235 -21.36 -3.72 8.22
CA SER A 235 -20.32 -4.19 9.16
C SER A 235 -20.28 -3.34 10.44
N ALA A 236 -20.57 -2.04 10.33
CA ALA A 236 -20.64 -1.13 11.48
C ALA A 236 -21.98 -1.21 12.24
N GLY A 237 -22.93 -2.06 11.82
CA GLY A 237 -24.26 -2.14 12.42
C GLY A 237 -25.07 -0.83 12.29
N ARG A 238 -24.82 -0.05 11.22
CA ARG A 238 -25.44 1.26 11.00
C ARG A 238 -26.37 1.22 9.79
N ALA A 239 -27.46 1.98 9.89
CA ALA A 239 -28.38 2.19 8.79
C ALA A 239 -28.63 3.69 8.58
N LEU A 240 -28.74 4.10 7.33
CA LEU A 240 -29.12 5.45 6.94
C LEU A 240 -30.57 5.47 6.47
N ASN A 241 -31.28 6.56 6.75
CA ASN A 241 -32.61 6.79 6.18
C ASN A 241 -32.49 7.24 4.70
N ASN A 242 -33.61 7.31 3.99
CA ASN A 242 -33.62 7.67 2.57
C ASN A 242 -33.06 9.07 2.28
N TYR A 243 -33.26 10.03 3.19
CA TYR A 243 -32.73 11.37 3.04
C TYR A 243 -31.21 11.38 3.18
N GLN A 244 -30.68 10.71 4.20
CA GLN A 244 -29.25 10.57 4.43
C GLN A 244 -28.54 9.88 3.26
N TRP A 245 -29.18 8.86 2.67
CA TRP A 245 -28.67 8.25 1.46
C TRP A 245 -28.59 9.21 0.26
N ARG A 246 -29.54 10.16 0.12
CA ARG A 246 -29.46 11.18 -0.93
C ARG A 246 -28.24 12.09 -0.75
N VAL A 247 -27.91 12.46 0.50
CA VAL A 247 -26.70 13.26 0.80
C VAL A 247 -25.42 12.51 0.40
N VAL A 248 -25.34 11.20 0.70
CA VAL A 248 -24.21 10.36 0.26
C VAL A 248 -24.17 10.26 -1.26
N ALA A 249 -25.32 10.11 -1.94
CA ALA A 249 -25.38 10.07 -3.39
C ALA A 249 -24.83 11.35 -4.02
N ASN A 250 -25.26 12.51 -3.53
CA ASN A 250 -24.76 13.80 -3.99
C ASN A 250 -23.22 13.92 -3.84
N ALA A 251 -22.67 13.42 -2.72
CA ALA A 251 -21.23 13.44 -2.54
C ALA A 251 -20.51 12.51 -3.54
N PHE A 252 -21.05 11.31 -3.83
CA PHE A 252 -20.47 10.35 -4.77
C PHE A 252 -20.62 10.78 -6.24
N ASP A 253 -21.48 11.75 -6.54
CA ASP A 253 -21.53 12.37 -7.85
C ASP A 253 -20.27 13.18 -8.18
N HIS A 254 -19.54 13.61 -7.16
CA HIS A 254 -18.35 14.46 -7.31
C HIS A 254 -17.05 13.65 -7.14
N CYS A 255 -17.00 12.67 -6.22
CA CYS A 255 -15.79 11.92 -5.95
C CYS A 255 -16.10 10.50 -5.47
N THR A 256 -15.44 9.51 -6.07
CA THR A 256 -15.54 8.08 -5.71
C THR A 256 -14.18 7.45 -5.43
N LEU A 257 -13.19 8.27 -5.09
CA LEU A 257 -11.92 7.74 -4.59
C LEU A 257 -12.14 6.94 -3.28
N PRO A 258 -11.50 5.79 -3.09
CA PRO A 258 -11.64 5.00 -1.87
C PRO A 258 -11.43 5.78 -0.57
N ILE A 259 -10.44 6.68 -0.56
CA ILE A 259 -10.20 7.55 0.60
C ILE A 259 -11.38 8.49 0.86
N PHE A 260 -11.97 9.05 -0.19
CA PHE A 260 -13.17 9.88 -0.06
C PHE A 260 -14.35 9.08 0.47
N CYS A 261 -14.60 7.88 -0.08
CA CYS A 261 -15.65 6.99 0.42
C CYS A 261 -15.45 6.67 1.91
N LYS A 262 -14.20 6.48 2.36
CA LYS A 262 -13.87 6.25 3.77
C LYS A 262 -14.17 7.48 4.65
N LEU A 263 -13.84 8.68 4.18
CA LEU A 263 -14.17 9.93 4.88
C LEU A 263 -15.69 10.13 5.00
N VAL A 264 -16.42 9.90 3.90
CA VAL A 264 -17.89 9.91 3.90
C VAL A 264 -18.46 8.89 4.89
N PHE A 265 -17.95 7.66 4.87
CA PHE A 265 -18.37 6.62 5.83
C PHE A 265 -18.16 7.04 7.28
N GLN A 266 -16.99 7.60 7.62
CA GLN A 266 -16.72 8.10 8.96
C GLN A 266 -17.65 9.23 9.37
N GLU A 267 -18.02 10.07 8.43
CA GLU A 267 -18.98 11.16 8.66
C GLU A 267 -20.36 10.62 8.97
N VAL A 268 -20.90 9.78 8.10
CA VAL A 268 -22.29 9.28 8.24
C VAL A 268 -22.44 8.33 9.44
N CYS A 269 -21.39 7.68 9.89
CA CYS A 269 -21.40 6.87 11.11
C CYS A 269 -21.68 7.70 12.38
N ARG A 270 -21.51 9.02 12.34
CA ARG A 270 -21.80 9.93 13.45
C ARG A 270 -23.23 10.44 13.46
N TRP A 271 -23.95 10.32 12.33
CA TRP A 271 -25.30 10.81 12.20
C TRP A 271 -26.27 10.00 13.03
N LYS A 272 -27.23 10.69 13.63
CA LYS A 272 -28.38 10.06 14.31
C LYS A 272 -29.47 9.81 13.30
N SER A 273 -30.34 8.83 13.55
CA SER A 273 -31.41 8.42 12.63
C SER A 273 -32.41 9.55 12.29
N TYR A 274 -32.58 10.50 13.20
CA TYR A 274 -33.46 11.66 13.03
C TYR A 274 -32.74 12.91 12.50
N PHE A 275 -31.43 12.81 12.25
CA PHE A 275 -30.65 13.93 11.74
C PHE A 275 -30.87 14.07 10.23
N GLU A 276 -31.26 15.28 9.81
CA GLU A 276 -31.44 15.66 8.42
C GLU A 276 -30.32 16.65 8.03
N PRO A 277 -29.18 16.15 7.58
CA PRO A 277 -28.05 16.99 7.19
C PRO A 277 -28.37 17.75 5.90
N GLU A 278 -27.82 18.94 5.74
CA GLU A 278 -27.82 19.63 4.46
C GLU A 278 -27.16 18.79 3.37
N LEU A 279 -27.62 18.91 2.12
CA LEU A 279 -27.06 18.17 0.99
C LEU A 279 -25.56 18.42 0.79
N THR A 280 -25.07 19.60 1.19
CA THR A 280 -23.69 20.06 1.08
C THR A 280 -22.84 19.79 2.33
N VAL A 281 -23.39 19.11 3.35
CA VAL A 281 -22.67 18.82 4.60
C VAL A 281 -21.42 17.97 4.36
N ILE A 282 -21.48 17.07 3.39
CA ILE A 282 -20.32 16.32 2.91
C ILE A 282 -19.65 17.15 1.83
N ARG A 283 -18.40 17.51 2.04
CA ARG A 283 -17.59 18.22 1.05
C ARG A 283 -17.37 17.37 -0.18
N HIS A 284 -17.12 17.99 -1.33
CA HIS A 284 -17.04 17.33 -2.62
C HIS A 284 -15.64 16.81 -2.98
N THR A 285 -14.62 17.24 -2.25
CA THR A 285 -13.24 16.82 -2.47
C THR A 285 -12.63 16.16 -1.22
N VAL A 286 -11.58 15.38 -1.44
CA VAL A 286 -10.79 14.77 -0.34
C VAL A 286 -10.20 15.88 0.54
N MET A 287 -9.60 16.89 -0.06
CA MET A 287 -8.95 17.98 0.68
C MET A 287 -9.93 18.74 1.57
N ASP A 288 -11.08 19.15 1.02
CA ASP A 288 -12.10 19.86 1.80
C ASP A 288 -12.63 18.99 2.95
N SER A 289 -12.77 17.69 2.73
CA SER A 289 -13.19 16.75 3.77
C SER A 289 -12.14 16.61 4.87
N VAL A 290 -10.86 16.62 4.53
CA VAL A 290 -9.74 16.62 5.49
C VAL A 290 -9.71 17.92 6.27
N PHE A 291 -9.82 19.08 5.63
CA PHE A 291 -9.92 20.37 6.32
C PHE A 291 -11.09 20.42 7.28
N GLN A 292 -12.25 19.90 6.89
CA GLN A 292 -13.41 19.80 7.78
C GLN A 292 -13.13 18.93 9.02
N LEU A 293 -12.30 17.89 8.90
CA LEU A 293 -11.88 17.11 10.06
C LEU A 293 -10.98 17.90 11.00
N PHE A 294 -10.02 18.69 10.46
CA PHE A 294 -9.17 19.56 11.27
C PHE A 294 -9.97 20.64 12.00
N GLU A 295 -10.87 21.36 11.31
CA GLU A 295 -11.77 22.34 11.93
C GLU A 295 -12.58 21.75 13.11
N ARG A 296 -13.03 20.50 12.98
CA ARG A 296 -13.76 19.83 14.06
C ARG A 296 -12.87 19.49 15.24
N VAL A 297 -11.64 19.03 15.00
CA VAL A 297 -10.69 18.73 16.07
C VAL A 297 -10.35 19.99 16.82
N GLU A 298 -10.10 21.08 16.10
CA GLU A 298 -9.83 22.40 16.66
C GLU A 298 -11.01 22.91 17.51
N ASN A 299 -12.22 22.88 16.97
CA ASN A 299 -13.43 23.28 17.68
C ASN A 299 -13.74 22.42 18.92
N LYS A 300 -13.36 21.14 18.92
CA LYS A 300 -13.62 20.21 20.03
C LYS A 300 -12.58 20.30 21.15
N HIS A 301 -11.34 20.56 20.83
CA HIS A 301 -10.23 20.49 21.76
C HIS A 301 -9.60 21.83 22.10
N GLY A 302 -10.01 22.91 21.40
CA GLY A 302 -9.55 24.28 21.60
C GLY A 302 -8.02 24.38 21.50
N TYR A 303 -7.49 24.93 20.44
CA TYR A 303 -6.11 25.39 20.45
C TYR A 303 -6.06 26.64 21.34
N ASN A 304 -5.87 26.45 22.63
CA ASN A 304 -5.29 27.48 23.47
C ASN A 304 -3.80 27.47 23.15
N GLY A 305 -3.38 28.34 22.22
CA GLY A 305 -2.01 28.60 21.86
C GLY A 305 -1.15 29.07 23.03
#